data_053823f6dbfcdccb1af630390b5df522
#
_entry.id   053823f6dbfcdccb1af630390b5df522
#
_cell.length_a   1.000
_cell.length_b   1.000
_cell.length_c   1.000
_cell.angle_alpha   90.00
_cell.angle_beta   90.00
_cell.angle_gamma   90.00
#
_symmetry.space_group_name_H-M   'P 1'
#
loop_
_entity.id
_entity.type
_entity.pdbx_description
1 polymer ?
#
loop_
_entity_poly.entity_id
_entity_poly.type
_entity_poly.pdbx_seq_one_letter_code
_entity_poly.pdbx_strand_id
1 'polypeptide(L)'
;MNLKYIFKILDKDEWNNAKKDGNYLGSSQDLKDGYIHFSEEEQVHETLKKYYDKQENLILLKVHTLNLEHLIWENASNGNMYPHLYSTLDIDNVEDEFELILNKDGTHQLPNTFEK
;
A
#
# COMPACT_ATOMS: atom_id res chain seq x y z
N MET A 1 -19.14 -14.56 -2.96
CA MET A 1 -17.95 -14.40 -2.11
C MET A 1 -17.22 -13.12 -2.50
N ASN A 2 -16.94 -12.25 -1.54
CA ASN A 2 -16.30 -10.98 -1.81
C ASN A 2 -14.78 -11.10 -1.66
N LEU A 3 -14.07 -10.59 -2.66
CA LEU A 3 -12.63 -10.48 -2.54
C LEU A 3 -12.32 -9.38 -1.52
N LYS A 4 -11.33 -9.64 -0.71
CA LYS A 4 -10.80 -8.63 0.21
C LYS A 4 -9.66 -7.91 -0.49
N TYR A 5 -9.65 -6.59 -0.40
CA TYR A 5 -8.58 -5.77 -0.97
C TYR A 5 -7.80 -5.09 0.13
N ILE A 6 -6.51 -5.01 -0.09
CA ILE A 6 -5.61 -4.25 0.77
C ILE A 6 -4.85 -3.27 -0.13
N PHE A 7 -4.26 -2.25 0.48
CA PHE A 7 -3.68 -1.14 -0.27
C PHE A 7 -2.26 -0.87 0.19
N LYS A 8 -1.42 -0.52 -0.77
CA LYS A 8 -0.01 -0.19 -0.51
C LYS A 8 0.31 1.17 -1.11
N ILE A 9 0.91 2.03 -0.32
CA ILE A 9 1.44 3.31 -0.77
C ILE A 9 2.94 3.12 -0.92
N LEU A 10 3.48 3.50 -2.08
CA LEU A 10 4.92 3.38 -2.28
C LEU A 10 5.40 4.41 -3.29
N ASP A 11 6.71 4.57 -3.36
CA ASP A 11 7.35 5.42 -4.32
C ASP A 11 7.13 4.86 -5.73
N LYS A 12 6.83 5.73 -6.67
CA LYS A 12 6.52 5.32 -8.04
C LYS A 12 7.71 4.64 -8.71
N ASP A 13 8.91 5.09 -8.43
CA ASP A 13 10.12 4.48 -9.02
C ASP A 13 10.34 3.08 -8.49
N GLU A 14 10.09 2.85 -7.20
CA GLU A 14 10.16 1.50 -6.61
C GLU A 14 9.16 0.59 -7.29
N TRP A 15 7.96 1.08 -7.55
CA TRP A 15 6.93 0.28 -8.22
C TRP A 15 7.33 -0.06 -9.65
N ASN A 16 7.88 0.92 -10.38
CA ASN A 16 8.33 0.68 -11.75
C ASN A 16 9.41 -0.40 -11.80
N ASN A 17 10.31 -0.42 -10.83
CA ASN A 17 11.34 -1.47 -10.74
C ASN A 17 10.72 -2.82 -10.42
N ALA A 18 9.74 -2.86 -9.52
CA ALA A 18 9.06 -4.10 -9.15
C ALA A 18 8.34 -4.72 -10.35
N LYS A 19 7.74 -3.88 -11.20
CA LYS A 19 7.05 -4.36 -12.39
C LYS A 19 8.02 -5.06 -13.35
N LYS A 20 9.25 -4.58 -13.43
CA LYS A 20 10.27 -5.22 -14.27
C LYS A 20 10.71 -6.56 -13.69
N ASP A 21 10.77 -6.64 -12.36
CA ASP A 21 11.24 -7.85 -11.69
C ASP A 21 10.16 -8.90 -11.50
N GLY A 22 8.89 -8.51 -11.61
CA GLY A 22 7.77 -9.42 -11.40
C GLY A 22 7.33 -9.57 -9.96
N ASN A 23 8.09 -9.02 -9.02
CA ASN A 23 7.82 -9.07 -7.58
C ASN A 23 8.19 -7.77 -6.92
N TYR A 24 7.42 -7.40 -5.90
CA TYR A 24 7.78 -6.28 -5.03
C TYR A 24 8.32 -6.84 -3.71
N LEU A 25 9.52 -6.45 -3.37
CA LEU A 25 10.20 -6.96 -2.17
C LEU A 25 9.92 -6.15 -0.91
N GLY A 26 9.39 -4.95 -1.07
CA GLY A 26 9.15 -4.04 0.04
C GLY A 26 10.01 -2.80 -0.03
N SER A 27 9.60 -1.76 0.67
CA SER A 27 10.39 -0.55 0.83
C SER A 27 11.56 -0.82 1.79
N SER A 28 12.45 0.16 1.95
CA SER A 28 13.53 0.02 2.93
C SER A 28 12.98 -0.19 4.34
N GLN A 29 11.88 0.48 4.68
CA GLN A 29 11.25 0.29 5.99
C GLN A 29 10.63 -1.09 6.11
N ASP A 30 9.98 -1.58 5.04
CA ASP A 30 9.41 -2.93 5.03
C ASP A 30 10.50 -3.99 5.27
N LEU A 31 11.62 -3.85 4.56
CA LEU A 31 12.73 -4.80 4.70
C LEU A 31 13.32 -4.77 6.09
N LYS A 32 13.41 -3.59 6.70
CA LYS A 32 13.91 -3.43 8.06
C LYS A 32 12.99 -4.11 9.07
N ASP A 33 11.67 -3.97 8.87
CA ASP A 33 10.69 -4.53 9.79
C ASP A 33 10.40 -6.01 9.56
N GLY A 34 10.78 -6.53 8.40
CA GLY A 34 10.62 -7.94 8.07
C GLY A 34 9.30 -8.32 7.42
N TYR A 35 8.52 -7.35 6.99
CA TYR A 35 7.24 -7.58 6.30
C TYR A 35 6.83 -6.36 5.51
N ILE A 36 5.97 -6.56 4.50
CA ILE A 36 5.44 -5.46 3.71
C ILE A 36 4.21 -4.89 4.41
N HIS A 37 4.19 -3.58 4.64
CA HIS A 37 3.09 -2.89 5.30
C HIS A 37 1.99 -2.56 4.29
N PHE A 38 0.75 -2.90 4.63
CA PHE A 38 -0.44 -2.55 3.85
C PHE A 38 -1.44 -1.81 4.72
N SER A 39 -2.46 -1.27 4.09
CA SER A 39 -3.59 -0.62 4.77
C SER A 39 -4.88 -1.18 4.23
N GLU A 40 -5.93 -1.18 5.05
CA GLU A 40 -7.27 -1.39 4.56
C GLU A 40 -7.76 -0.08 3.94
N GLU A 41 -8.81 -0.15 3.14
CA GLU A 41 -9.28 1.03 2.40
C GLU A 41 -9.51 2.23 3.31
N GLU A 42 -10.18 2.03 4.43
CA GLU A 42 -10.50 3.12 5.37
C GLU A 42 -9.26 3.66 6.11
N GLN A 43 -8.13 2.95 6.04
CA GLN A 43 -6.90 3.37 6.70
C GLN A 43 -5.97 4.18 5.78
N VAL A 44 -6.21 4.15 4.47
CA VAL A 44 -5.30 4.75 3.50
C VAL A 44 -5.10 6.25 3.75
N HIS A 45 -6.19 6.97 3.96
CA HIS A 45 -6.13 8.42 4.15
C HIS A 45 -5.26 8.79 5.35
N GLU A 46 -5.45 8.11 6.47
CA GLU A 46 -4.69 8.36 7.68
C GLU A 46 -3.21 7.99 7.51
N THR A 47 -2.95 6.88 6.85
CA THR A 47 -1.58 6.44 6.58
C THR A 47 -0.84 7.47 5.73
N LEU A 48 -1.49 7.99 4.70
CA LEU A 48 -0.91 9.05 3.86
C LEU A 48 -0.57 10.27 4.70
N LYS A 49 -1.51 10.69 5.53
CA LYS A 49 -1.33 11.89 6.35
C LYS A 49 -0.20 11.72 7.35
N LYS A 50 -0.09 10.54 7.96
CA LYS A 50 0.86 10.29 9.04
C LYS A 50 2.29 10.08 8.53
N TYR A 51 2.45 9.35 7.42
CA TYR A 51 3.77 8.91 6.99
C TYR A 51 4.25 9.52 5.68
N TYR A 52 3.36 10.09 4.89
CA TYR A 52 3.69 10.55 3.54
C TYR A 52 3.34 12.01 3.28
N ASP A 53 3.03 12.75 4.35
CA ASP A 53 2.68 14.17 4.22
C ASP A 53 3.73 14.91 3.40
N LYS A 54 3.28 15.69 2.41
CA LYS A 54 4.12 16.52 1.54
C LYS A 54 5.04 15.75 0.61
N GLN A 55 4.92 14.43 0.54
CA GLN A 55 5.73 13.63 -0.39
C GLN A 55 5.05 13.52 -1.74
N GLU A 56 5.83 13.71 -2.79
CA GLU A 56 5.35 13.51 -4.18
C GLU A 56 5.91 12.21 -4.73
N ASN A 57 5.52 11.89 -5.96
CA ASN A 57 5.98 10.68 -6.67
C ASN A 57 5.51 9.39 -5.99
N LEU A 58 4.28 9.40 -5.48
CA LEU A 58 3.68 8.24 -4.82
C LEU A 58 2.63 7.58 -5.69
N ILE A 59 2.48 6.29 -5.49
CA ILE A 59 1.44 5.51 -6.16
C ILE A 59 0.72 4.67 -5.12
N LEU A 60 -0.57 4.43 -5.35
CA LEU A 60 -1.40 3.58 -4.50
C LEU A 60 -1.74 2.31 -5.25
N LEU A 61 -1.42 1.17 -4.68
CA LEU A 61 -1.75 -0.12 -5.25
C LEU A 61 -2.98 -0.71 -4.57
N LYS A 62 -3.91 -1.21 -5.37
CA LYS A 62 -5.04 -1.99 -4.89
C LYS A 62 -4.70 -3.45 -5.14
N VAL A 63 -4.61 -4.20 -4.07
CA VAL A 63 -4.11 -5.58 -4.10
C VAL A 63 -5.22 -6.52 -3.63
N HIS A 64 -5.55 -7.55 -4.45
CA HIS A 64 -6.48 -8.56 -4.00
C HIS A 64 -5.74 -9.62 -3.19
N THR A 65 -6.44 -10.19 -2.21
CA THR A 65 -5.83 -11.13 -1.27
C THR A 65 -5.96 -12.59 -1.70
N LEU A 66 -6.54 -12.83 -2.87
CA LEU A 66 -6.72 -14.17 -3.39
C LEU A 66 -5.36 -14.84 -3.58
N ASN A 67 -5.18 -16.02 -2.98
CA ASN A 67 -3.93 -16.78 -3.05
C ASN A 67 -2.72 -16.06 -2.42
N LEU A 68 -2.97 -15.03 -1.62
CA LEU A 68 -1.89 -14.30 -0.95
C LEU A 68 -1.60 -14.95 0.38
N GLU A 69 -0.56 -15.77 0.41
CA GLU A 69 -0.15 -16.49 1.62
C GLU A 69 0.70 -15.58 2.51
N HIS A 70 0.81 -15.93 3.78
CA HIS A 70 1.65 -15.20 4.75
C HIS A 70 1.18 -13.78 5.04
N LEU A 71 -0.10 -13.51 4.79
CA LEU A 71 -0.71 -12.23 5.11
C LEU A 71 -1.37 -12.31 6.48
N ILE A 72 -0.95 -11.44 7.40
CA ILE A 72 -1.43 -11.45 8.79
C ILE A 72 -1.86 -10.04 9.18
N TRP A 73 -3.03 -9.92 9.82
CA TRP A 73 -3.44 -8.65 10.41
C TRP A 73 -2.86 -8.55 11.81
N GLU A 74 -2.13 -7.47 12.08
CA GLU A 74 -1.43 -7.30 13.35
C GLU A 74 -1.70 -5.91 13.92
N ASN A 75 -1.64 -5.80 15.26
CA ASN A 75 -1.85 -4.54 15.95
C ASN A 75 -0.71 -3.56 15.70
N ALA A 76 -1.09 -2.32 15.42
CA ALA A 76 -0.15 -1.22 15.40
C ALA A 76 -0.20 -0.50 16.75
N SER A 77 0.71 0.46 16.94
CA SER A 77 0.79 1.22 18.19
C SER A 77 -0.48 2.00 18.51
N ASN A 78 -1.30 2.30 17.49
CA ASN A 78 -2.57 3.03 17.68
C ASN A 78 -3.73 2.12 18.06
N GLY A 79 -3.48 0.80 18.21
CA GLY A 79 -4.52 -0.15 18.57
C GLY A 79 -5.31 -0.72 17.39
N ASN A 80 -5.08 -0.24 16.19
CA ASN A 80 -5.75 -0.75 14.99
C ASN A 80 -4.97 -1.89 14.36
N MET A 81 -5.69 -2.77 13.65
CA MET A 81 -5.07 -3.88 12.95
C MET A 81 -4.75 -3.47 11.52
N TYR A 82 -3.53 -3.80 11.08
CA TYR A 82 -3.08 -3.54 9.72
C TYR A 82 -2.62 -4.84 9.07
N PRO A 83 -2.85 -5.01 7.76
CA PRO A 83 -2.36 -6.21 7.08
C PRO A 83 -0.85 -6.13 6.83
N HIS A 84 -0.15 -7.16 7.23
CA HIS A 84 1.30 -7.29 7.04
C HIS A 84 1.59 -8.54 6.23
N LEU A 85 2.36 -8.41 5.17
CA LEU A 85 2.69 -9.54 4.30
C LEU A 85 4.13 -9.99 4.57
N TYR A 86 4.27 -11.22 5.04
CA TYR A 86 5.58 -11.82 5.38
C TYR A 86 6.17 -12.59 4.20
N SER A 87 6.04 -12.03 3.01
CA SER A 87 6.61 -12.57 1.79
C SER A 87 6.74 -11.46 0.77
N THR A 88 7.29 -11.76 -0.41
CA THR A 88 7.29 -10.81 -1.51
C THR A 88 5.88 -10.71 -2.09
N LEU A 89 5.56 -9.60 -2.74
CA LEU A 89 4.28 -9.39 -3.40
C LEU A 89 4.43 -9.67 -4.89
N ASP A 90 3.69 -10.66 -5.37
CA ASP A 90 3.62 -10.93 -6.80
C ASP A 90 2.84 -9.81 -7.47
N ILE A 91 3.37 -9.22 -8.53
CA ILE A 91 2.70 -8.12 -9.21
C ILE A 91 1.34 -8.53 -9.78
N ASP A 92 1.12 -9.83 -10.03
CA ASP A 92 -0.17 -10.32 -10.52
C ASP A 92 -1.29 -10.16 -9.47
N ASN A 93 -0.93 -9.97 -8.21
CA ASN A 93 -1.92 -9.68 -7.17
C ASN A 93 -2.37 -8.23 -7.16
N VAL A 94 -1.69 -7.36 -7.91
CA VAL A 94 -2.07 -5.95 -8.00
C VAL A 94 -3.17 -5.80 -9.04
N GLU A 95 -4.36 -5.43 -8.59
CA GLU A 95 -5.50 -5.26 -9.48
C GLU A 95 -5.52 -3.91 -10.14
N ASP A 96 -5.10 -2.89 -9.41
CA ASP A 96 -5.15 -1.51 -9.90
C ASP A 96 -4.02 -0.70 -9.30
N GLU A 97 -3.60 0.35 -10.00
CA GLU A 97 -2.63 1.30 -9.49
C GLU A 97 -3.12 2.70 -9.77
N PHE A 98 -2.95 3.59 -8.79
CA PHE A 98 -3.44 4.96 -8.87
C PHE A 98 -2.31 5.93 -8.54
N GLU A 99 -2.06 6.88 -9.40
CA GLU A 99 -1.10 7.95 -9.13
C GLU A 99 -1.69 8.88 -8.08
N LEU A 100 -0.92 9.18 -7.05
CA LEU A 100 -1.36 10.07 -5.98
C LEU A 100 -0.85 11.48 -6.24
N ILE A 101 -1.76 12.40 -6.52
CA ILE A 101 -1.41 13.78 -6.84
C ILE A 101 -1.28 14.56 -5.54
N LEU A 102 -0.14 15.25 -5.39
CA LEU A 102 0.14 16.07 -4.22
C LEU A 102 -0.55 17.42 -4.34
N ASN A 103 -1.35 17.76 -3.34
CA ASN A 103 -2.00 19.07 -3.27
C ASN A 103 -1.05 20.12 -2.72
N LYS A 104 -1.39 21.39 -2.91
CA LYS A 104 -0.56 22.50 -2.44
C LYS A 104 -0.36 22.50 -0.92
N ASP A 105 -1.33 21.98 -0.17
CA ASP A 105 -1.26 21.93 1.29
C ASP A 105 -0.50 20.72 1.82
N GLY A 106 0.04 19.88 0.94
CA GLY A 106 0.81 18.71 1.34
C GLY A 106 0.00 17.42 1.47
N THR A 107 -1.31 17.50 1.28
CA THR A 107 -2.16 16.30 1.27
C THR A 107 -2.18 15.68 -0.11
N HIS A 108 -2.77 14.49 -0.22
CA HIS A 108 -2.81 13.76 -1.48
C HIS A 108 -4.25 13.58 -1.96
N GLN A 109 -4.43 13.62 -3.28
CA GLN A 109 -5.72 13.31 -3.89
C GLN A 109 -5.86 11.80 -4.00
N LEU A 110 -6.95 11.27 -3.47
CA LEU A 110 -7.26 9.84 -3.57
C LEU A 110 -8.20 9.59 -4.75
N PRO A 111 -8.18 8.37 -5.31
CA PRO A 111 -9.13 8.01 -6.37
C PRO A 111 -10.57 8.17 -5.91
N ASN A 112 -11.47 8.39 -6.86
CA ASN A 112 -12.89 8.59 -6.57
C ASN A 112 -13.52 7.44 -5.78
N THR A 113 -12.98 6.24 -5.90
CA THR A 113 -13.48 5.08 -5.16
C THR A 113 -13.38 5.25 -3.65
N PHE A 114 -12.55 6.20 -3.18
CA PHE A 114 -12.36 6.49 -1.76
C PHE A 114 -13.27 7.62 -1.26
N GLU A 115 -13.99 8.27 -2.16
CA GLU A 115 -14.90 9.34 -1.79
C GLU A 115 -16.25 8.77 -1.40
N LYS A 116 -16.75 9.13 -0.25
CA LYS A 116 -18.05 8.67 0.25
C LYS A 116 -19.04 9.81 0.32
#